data_fbaec616e6c61e5510eb0574f4cfdd25
#
_entry.id   fbaec616e6c61e5510eb0574f4cfdd25
#
_cell.length_a   1.000
_cell.length_b   1.000
_cell.length_c   1.000
_cell.angle_alpha   90.00
_cell.angle_beta   90.00
_cell.angle_gamma   90.00
#
_symmetry.space_group_name_H-M   'P 1'
#
loop_
_entity.id
_entity.type
_entity.pdbx_description
1 polymer ?
#
loop_
_entity_poly.entity_id
_entity_poly.type
_entity_poly.pdbx_seq_one_letter_code
_entity_poly.pdbx_strand_id
1 'polypeptide(L)'
;MRLQWGDIIQQMNRKIGTYGKLNYLQLGSTVTAFLVMEDDRYLIAHVGDSRLYQISDWEIQQLTTDQSVVAHEIRLGHLTEKEAEDDPRRNILLQCVGASRVVEPQFIQGKIKQGECYMLCSDGFWRRLSQEEMLGGLAPCQNPDDRSLEAHLAALVECDKEREETDNISVIAIKVE
;
A
#
# COMPACT_ATOMS: atom_id res chain seq x y z
N MET A 1 3.43 18.34 -11.69
CA MET A 1 2.68 17.36 -10.91
C MET A 1 3.51 16.71 -9.79
N ARG A 2 4.65 16.02 -10.04
CA ARG A 2 5.50 15.45 -8.96
C ARG A 2 5.92 16.48 -7.90
N LEU A 3 6.39 17.66 -8.31
CA LEU A 3 6.79 18.73 -7.39
C LEU A 3 5.61 19.19 -6.52
N GLN A 4 4.44 19.37 -7.11
CA GLN A 4 3.24 19.77 -6.38
C GLN A 4 2.83 18.71 -5.34
N TRP A 5 2.88 17.42 -5.67
CA TRP A 5 2.58 16.35 -4.74
C TRP A 5 3.62 16.24 -3.63
N GLY A 6 4.90 16.41 -3.98
CA GLY A 6 5.96 16.49 -2.98
C GLY A 6 5.73 17.61 -1.98
N ASP A 7 5.39 18.81 -2.46
CA ASP A 7 5.08 19.96 -1.61
C ASP A 7 3.84 19.72 -0.72
N ILE A 8 2.79 19.10 -1.28
CA ILE A 8 1.58 18.73 -0.52
C ILE A 8 1.93 17.75 0.61
N ILE A 9 2.67 16.69 0.32
CA ILE A 9 3.07 15.69 1.31
C ILE A 9 3.95 16.33 2.39
N GLN A 10 4.88 17.21 2.03
CA GLN A 10 5.67 17.98 3.00
C GLN A 10 4.80 18.90 3.86
N GLN A 11 3.77 19.53 3.29
CA GLN A 11 2.83 20.33 4.07
C GLN A 11 2.00 19.48 5.03
N MET A 12 1.52 18.30 4.59
CA MET A 12 0.83 17.34 5.44
C MET A 12 1.74 16.92 6.62
N ASN A 13 3.00 16.54 6.32
CA ASN A 13 3.98 16.17 7.33
C ASN A 13 4.13 17.27 8.40
N ARG A 14 4.33 18.51 7.97
CA ARG A 14 4.46 19.66 8.90
C ARG A 14 3.19 19.90 9.72
N LYS A 15 1.99 19.85 9.09
CA LYS A 15 0.72 20.10 9.78
C LYS A 15 0.43 19.03 10.84
N ILE A 16 0.56 17.76 10.50
CA ILE A 16 0.33 16.64 11.42
C ILE A 16 1.36 16.67 12.55
N GLY A 17 2.65 16.86 12.24
CA GLY A 17 3.69 16.94 13.25
C GLY A 17 3.55 18.15 14.19
N THR A 18 3.10 19.30 13.66
CA THR A 18 2.80 20.49 14.50
C THR A 18 1.61 20.22 15.42
N TYR A 19 0.53 19.67 14.89
CA TYR A 19 -0.64 19.31 15.69
C TYR A 19 -0.29 18.30 16.81
N GLY A 20 0.49 17.27 16.46
CA GLY A 20 0.96 16.30 17.45
C GLY A 20 1.75 16.95 18.59
N LYS A 21 2.73 17.81 18.25
CA LYS A 21 3.53 18.54 19.25
C LYS A 21 2.69 19.42 20.17
N LEU A 22 1.72 20.16 19.61
CA LEU A 22 0.86 21.06 20.38
C LEU A 22 -0.06 20.31 21.33
N ASN A 23 -0.41 19.06 21.02
CA ASN A 23 -1.31 18.24 21.82
C ASN A 23 -0.59 17.11 22.59
N TYR A 24 0.76 17.11 22.63
CA TYR A 24 1.57 16.05 23.26
C TYR A 24 1.27 14.64 22.74
N LEU A 25 0.97 14.53 21.43
CA LEU A 25 0.68 13.27 20.73
C LEU A 25 1.79 12.94 19.75
N GLN A 26 2.12 11.65 19.63
CA GLN A 26 2.90 11.15 18.51
C GLN A 26 1.92 10.70 17.42
N LEU A 27 1.89 11.42 16.31
CA LEU A 27 1.00 11.15 15.19
C LEU A 27 1.82 10.86 13.94
N GLY A 28 1.46 9.80 13.26
CA GLY A 28 2.03 9.43 11.98
C GLY A 28 1.00 8.73 11.12
N SER A 29 1.16 8.82 9.80
CA SER A 29 0.33 8.12 8.83
C SER A 29 1.14 7.73 7.61
N THR A 30 0.74 6.67 6.94
CA THR A 30 1.16 6.37 5.58
C THR A 30 0.38 7.22 4.58
N VAL A 31 0.90 7.36 3.37
CA VAL A 31 0.19 7.97 2.23
C VAL A 31 0.52 7.17 0.99
N THR A 32 -0.50 6.57 0.36
CA THR A 32 -0.38 6.00 -0.98
C THR A 32 -1.46 6.61 -1.84
N ALA A 33 -1.05 7.45 -2.80
CA ALA A 33 -1.95 8.13 -3.70
C ALA A 33 -1.73 7.63 -5.13
N PHE A 34 -2.80 7.29 -5.80
CA PHE A 34 -2.82 6.78 -7.18
C PHE A 34 -3.67 7.70 -8.04
N LEU A 35 -3.04 8.34 -9.02
CA LEU A 35 -3.70 9.23 -9.98
C LEU A 35 -3.60 8.62 -11.37
N VAL A 36 -4.75 8.43 -11.99
CA VAL A 36 -4.88 8.07 -13.39
C VAL A 36 -5.19 9.34 -14.20
N MET A 37 -4.49 9.53 -15.31
CA MET A 37 -4.63 10.67 -16.22
C MET A 37 -5.40 10.25 -17.48
N GLU A 38 -5.98 11.22 -18.19
CA GLU A 38 -6.78 10.99 -19.40
C GLU A 38 -6.05 10.26 -20.53
N ASP A 39 -4.71 10.29 -20.53
CA ASP A 39 -3.84 9.64 -21.52
C ASP A 39 -3.35 8.25 -21.06
N ASP A 40 -4.09 7.58 -20.19
CA ASP A 40 -3.81 6.27 -19.61
C ASP A 40 -2.50 6.19 -18.79
N ARG A 41 -1.86 7.31 -18.53
CA ARG A 41 -0.71 7.34 -17.61
C ARG A 41 -1.18 7.41 -16.18
N TYR A 42 -0.39 6.81 -15.28
CA TYR A 42 -0.58 7.00 -13.86
C TYR A 42 0.64 7.60 -13.17
N LEU A 43 0.37 8.24 -12.05
CA LEU A 43 1.35 8.68 -11.07
C LEU A 43 0.98 8.14 -9.70
N ILE A 44 1.94 7.51 -9.04
CA ILE A 44 1.84 7.10 -7.65
C ILE A 44 2.75 8.00 -6.83
N ALA A 45 2.27 8.44 -5.65
CA ALA A 45 3.09 9.02 -4.61
C ALA A 45 2.90 8.18 -3.34
N HIS A 46 4.00 7.71 -2.76
CA HIS A 46 3.96 6.73 -1.68
C HIS A 46 4.91 7.09 -0.55
N VAL A 47 4.41 6.98 0.69
CA VAL A 47 5.15 7.08 1.96
C VAL A 47 4.59 6.04 2.92
N GLY A 48 5.44 5.16 3.43
CA GLY A 48 5.08 4.15 4.42
C GLY A 48 5.12 2.72 3.88
N ASP A 49 4.20 1.87 4.33
CA ASP A 49 4.10 0.44 4.00
C ASP A 49 2.70 -0.01 3.54
N SER A 50 1.78 0.93 3.33
CA SER A 50 0.56 0.64 2.55
C SER A 50 0.96 0.36 1.11
N ARG A 51 0.35 -0.63 0.47
CA ARG A 51 0.81 -1.10 -0.83
C ARG A 51 -0.15 -0.76 -1.95
N LEU A 52 0.40 -0.63 -3.15
CA LEU A 52 -0.33 -0.61 -4.40
C LEU A 52 0.19 -1.73 -5.29
N TYR A 53 -0.74 -2.57 -5.75
CA TYR A 53 -0.48 -3.68 -6.64
C TYR A 53 -1.12 -3.46 -8.01
N GLN A 54 -0.48 -3.98 -9.03
CA GLN A 54 -1.02 -4.20 -10.37
C GLN A 54 -1.26 -5.69 -10.54
N ILE A 55 -2.45 -6.08 -10.96
CA ILE A 55 -2.90 -7.47 -11.01
C ILE A 55 -3.42 -7.76 -12.42
N SER A 56 -2.80 -8.74 -13.06
CA SER A 56 -3.26 -9.35 -14.31
C SER A 56 -3.92 -10.70 -14.03
N ASP A 57 -4.30 -11.43 -15.07
CA ASP A 57 -4.83 -12.80 -14.90
C ASP A 57 -3.78 -13.79 -14.38
N TRP A 58 -2.50 -13.44 -14.47
CA TRP A 58 -1.39 -14.39 -14.25
C TRP A 58 -0.39 -13.91 -13.21
N GLU A 59 -0.39 -12.63 -12.88
CA GLU A 59 0.65 -12.04 -12.06
C GLU A 59 0.06 -10.94 -11.17
N ILE A 60 0.54 -10.87 -9.93
CA ILE A 60 0.37 -9.76 -9.02
C ILE A 60 1.74 -9.11 -8.80
N GLN A 61 1.84 -7.83 -9.11
CA GLN A 61 3.07 -7.05 -8.97
C GLN A 61 2.86 -5.92 -7.96
N GLN A 62 3.64 -5.91 -6.89
CA GLN A 62 3.70 -4.76 -5.99
C GLN A 62 4.42 -3.60 -6.68
N LEU A 63 3.75 -2.47 -6.86
CA LEU A 63 4.33 -1.27 -7.48
C LEU A 63 5.05 -0.39 -6.47
N THR A 64 4.55 -0.27 -5.25
CA THR A 64 5.17 0.49 -4.17
C THR A 64 6.29 -0.30 -3.49
N THR A 65 7.21 0.41 -2.83
CA THR A 65 8.27 -0.22 -2.03
C THR A 65 8.07 0.15 -0.57
N ASP A 66 7.90 -0.84 0.29
CA ASP A 66 7.70 -0.59 1.72
C ASP A 66 8.87 0.15 2.34
N GLN A 67 8.57 1.20 3.08
CA GLN A 67 9.52 2.04 3.80
C GLN A 67 9.53 1.68 5.29
N SER A 68 9.62 0.38 5.60
CA SER A 68 9.77 -0.16 6.95
C SER A 68 11.20 -0.63 7.22
N VAL A 69 11.54 -0.80 8.51
CA VAL A 69 12.84 -1.32 8.92
C VAL A 69 13.07 -2.71 8.34
N VAL A 70 12.11 -3.61 8.48
CA VAL A 70 12.26 -5.00 8.00
C VAL A 70 12.38 -5.08 6.48
N ALA A 71 11.61 -4.28 5.72
CA ALA A 71 11.74 -4.23 4.28
C ALA A 71 13.12 -3.68 3.83
N HIS A 72 13.71 -2.79 4.62
CA HIS A 72 15.07 -2.33 4.38
C HIS A 72 16.11 -3.44 4.64
N GLU A 73 15.99 -4.16 5.76
CA GLU A 73 16.88 -5.27 6.11
C GLU A 73 16.80 -6.41 5.09
N ILE A 74 15.60 -6.73 4.57
CA ILE A 74 15.43 -7.71 3.48
C ILE A 74 16.21 -7.28 2.23
N ARG A 75 16.08 -6.01 1.81
CA ARG A 75 16.81 -5.48 0.64
C ARG A 75 18.32 -5.51 0.80
N LEU A 76 18.83 -5.41 2.02
CA LEU A 76 20.26 -5.55 2.32
C LEU A 76 20.71 -7.01 2.43
N GLY A 77 19.79 -7.96 2.39
CA GLY A 77 20.08 -9.38 2.58
C GLY A 77 20.38 -9.77 4.03
N HIS A 78 20.00 -8.93 4.99
CA HIS A 78 20.19 -9.18 6.42
C HIS A 78 19.05 -10.00 7.03
N LEU A 79 17.87 -9.98 6.42
CA LEU A 79 16.70 -10.76 6.77
C LEU A 79 16.10 -11.42 5.53
N THR A 80 15.55 -12.61 5.72
CA THR A 80 14.62 -13.21 4.75
C THR A 80 13.20 -12.69 5.01
N GLU A 81 12.30 -12.81 4.02
CA GLU A 81 10.89 -12.45 4.19
C GLU A 81 10.27 -13.19 5.39
N LYS A 82 10.57 -14.47 5.54
CA LYS A 82 10.06 -15.30 6.65
C LYS A 82 10.54 -14.80 8.03
N GLU A 83 11.82 -14.42 8.15
CA GLU A 83 12.35 -13.88 9.41
C GLU A 83 11.74 -12.51 9.73
N ALA A 84 11.40 -11.73 8.72
CA ALA A 84 10.78 -10.43 8.89
C ALA A 84 9.34 -10.50 9.43
N GLU A 85 8.60 -11.59 9.20
CA GLU A 85 7.26 -11.80 9.73
C GLU A 85 7.24 -11.83 11.27
N ASP A 86 8.27 -12.41 11.88
CA ASP A 86 8.42 -12.55 13.33
C ASP A 86 9.33 -11.48 13.95
N ASP A 87 9.91 -10.56 13.15
CA ASP A 87 10.82 -9.54 13.67
C ASP A 87 10.02 -8.51 14.52
N PRO A 88 10.46 -8.22 15.76
CA PRO A 88 9.79 -7.26 16.63
C PRO A 88 9.73 -5.84 16.05
N ARG A 89 10.55 -5.52 15.04
CA ARG A 89 10.60 -4.24 14.35
C ARG A 89 9.69 -4.18 13.12
N ARG A 90 8.89 -5.22 12.83
CA ARG A 90 8.07 -5.30 11.62
C ARG A 90 7.10 -4.14 11.41
N ASN A 91 6.66 -3.50 12.51
CA ASN A 91 5.77 -2.33 12.48
C ASN A 91 6.51 -0.99 12.52
N ILE A 92 7.85 -0.98 12.46
CA ILE A 92 8.63 0.26 12.53
C ILE A 92 8.84 0.80 11.12
N LEU A 93 8.26 1.97 10.85
CA LEU A 93 8.43 2.68 9.60
C LEU A 93 9.71 3.52 9.61
N LEU A 94 10.43 3.53 8.50
CA LEU A 94 11.56 4.43 8.25
C LEU A 94 11.08 5.85 7.95
N GLN A 95 9.89 5.95 7.34
CA GLN A 95 9.25 7.21 7.01
C GLN A 95 7.74 7.10 7.20
N CYS A 96 7.15 8.13 7.84
CA CYS A 96 5.72 8.34 7.89
C CYS A 96 5.41 9.85 7.96
N VAL A 97 4.28 10.23 7.42
CA VAL A 97 3.83 11.62 7.41
C VAL A 97 3.39 12.02 8.82
N GLY A 98 3.94 13.09 9.36
CA GLY A 98 3.63 13.60 10.70
C GLY A 98 4.71 13.31 11.75
N ALA A 99 5.39 12.16 11.71
CA ALA A 99 6.42 11.80 12.67
C ALA A 99 7.85 11.96 12.12
N SER A 100 8.04 11.85 10.80
CA SER A 100 9.36 12.02 10.18
C SER A 100 9.77 13.49 10.10
N ARG A 101 11.07 13.77 10.36
CA ARG A 101 11.61 15.14 10.23
C ARG A 101 11.49 15.66 8.80
N VAL A 102 11.81 14.83 7.84
CA VAL A 102 11.67 15.05 6.39
C VAL A 102 11.08 13.80 5.82
N VAL A 103 10.19 13.95 4.87
CA VAL A 103 9.56 12.84 4.14
C VAL A 103 10.03 12.88 2.70
N GLU A 104 10.51 11.76 2.20
CA GLU A 104 10.94 11.59 0.80
C GLU A 104 9.98 10.61 0.10
N PRO A 105 8.90 11.12 -0.51
CA PRO A 105 7.94 10.26 -1.17
C PRO A 105 8.56 9.51 -2.35
N GLN A 106 8.27 8.22 -2.45
CA GLN A 106 8.53 7.47 -3.67
C GLN A 106 7.52 7.91 -4.74
N PHE A 107 8.03 8.25 -5.95
CA PHE A 107 7.18 8.55 -7.10
C PHE A 107 7.37 7.48 -8.19
N ILE A 108 6.25 6.85 -8.59
CA ILE A 108 6.22 5.83 -9.63
C ILE A 108 5.31 6.30 -10.74
N GLN A 109 5.69 6.06 -11.98
CA GLN A 109 4.92 6.38 -13.16
C GLN A 109 4.83 5.17 -14.08
N GLY A 110 3.69 5.01 -14.72
CA GLY A 110 3.46 3.97 -15.69
C GLY A 110 2.24 4.27 -16.55
N LYS A 111 1.79 3.24 -17.24
CA LYS A 111 0.56 3.27 -18.02
C LYS A 111 -0.42 2.27 -17.46
N ILE A 112 -1.67 2.66 -17.41
CA ILE A 112 -2.78 1.76 -17.15
C ILE A 112 -2.86 0.77 -18.30
N LYS A 113 -3.09 -0.49 -17.97
CA LYS A 113 -3.33 -1.53 -18.97
C LYS A 113 -4.78 -1.98 -18.85
N GLN A 114 -5.45 -1.98 -19.97
CA GLN A 114 -6.83 -2.45 -20.09
C GLN A 114 -6.93 -3.93 -19.69
N GLY A 115 -7.98 -4.28 -18.99
CA GLY A 115 -8.18 -5.65 -18.50
C GLY A 115 -7.38 -6.00 -17.24
N GLU A 116 -6.68 -5.05 -16.62
CA GLU A 116 -5.99 -5.26 -15.34
C GLU A 116 -6.77 -4.67 -14.16
N CYS A 117 -6.41 -5.12 -12.96
CA CYS A 117 -6.91 -4.59 -11.69
C CYS A 117 -5.77 -3.91 -10.92
N TYR A 118 -6.06 -2.78 -10.29
CA TYR A 118 -5.14 -2.07 -9.40
C TYR A 118 -5.72 -2.08 -7.99
N MET A 119 -4.91 -2.48 -7.00
CA MET A 119 -5.34 -2.62 -5.63
C MET A 119 -4.47 -1.79 -4.70
N LEU A 120 -5.12 -0.91 -3.89
CA LEU A 120 -4.48 -0.21 -2.78
C LEU A 120 -4.95 -0.87 -1.47
N CYS A 121 -4.01 -1.12 -0.55
CA CYS A 121 -4.37 -1.72 0.72
C CYS A 121 -3.45 -1.26 1.87
N SER A 122 -4.00 -1.33 3.10
CA SER A 122 -3.22 -1.18 4.33
C SER A 122 -2.42 -2.46 4.63
N ASP A 123 -1.52 -2.35 5.58
CA ASP A 123 -0.73 -3.48 6.07
C ASP A 123 -1.60 -4.57 6.71
N GLY A 124 -2.67 -4.22 7.40
CA GLY A 124 -3.66 -5.17 7.92
C GLY A 124 -4.36 -6.02 6.86
N PHE A 125 -4.33 -5.63 5.56
CA PHE A 125 -4.85 -6.47 4.49
C PHE A 125 -3.79 -7.41 3.91
N TRP A 126 -2.58 -6.91 3.60
CA TRP A 126 -1.60 -7.73 2.89
C TRP A 126 -0.75 -8.63 3.78
N ARG A 127 -0.72 -8.38 5.10
CA ARG A 127 0.21 -9.04 6.01
C ARG A 127 -0.09 -10.53 6.23
N ARG A 128 -1.35 -10.90 6.20
CA ARG A 128 -1.79 -12.29 6.43
C ARG A 128 -2.17 -13.04 5.16
N LEU A 129 -2.14 -12.38 4.02
CA LEU A 129 -2.49 -12.96 2.72
C LEU A 129 -1.23 -13.20 1.87
N SER A 130 -1.12 -14.36 1.26
CA SER A 130 -0.09 -14.60 0.27
C SER A 130 -0.45 -13.90 -1.06
N GLN A 131 0.56 -13.65 -1.90
CA GLN A 131 0.33 -13.11 -3.23
C GLN A 131 -0.53 -14.04 -4.10
N GLU A 132 -0.40 -15.36 -3.92
CA GLU A 132 -1.21 -16.36 -4.64
C GLU A 132 -2.69 -16.27 -4.25
N GLU A 133 -3.01 -16.08 -2.98
CA GLU A 133 -4.38 -15.89 -2.50
C GLU A 133 -4.99 -14.59 -3.04
N MET A 134 -4.24 -13.50 -2.98
CA MET A 134 -4.67 -12.22 -3.55
C MET A 134 -4.88 -12.32 -5.07
N LEU A 135 -3.95 -12.94 -5.79
CA LEU A 135 -4.09 -13.17 -7.23
C LEU A 135 -5.32 -14.05 -7.53
N GLY A 136 -5.50 -15.15 -6.79
CA GLY A 136 -6.63 -16.06 -6.98
C GLY A 136 -7.99 -15.40 -6.79
N GLY A 137 -8.10 -14.44 -5.86
CA GLY A 137 -9.33 -13.69 -5.64
C GLY A 137 -9.51 -12.48 -6.56
N LEU A 138 -8.43 -11.83 -7.00
CA LEU A 138 -8.50 -10.52 -7.65
C LEU A 138 -8.09 -10.52 -9.13
N ALA A 139 -7.67 -11.66 -9.67
CA ALA A 139 -7.39 -11.77 -11.10
C ALA A 139 -8.61 -11.33 -11.93
N PRO A 140 -8.43 -10.49 -12.97
CA PRO A 140 -9.55 -9.99 -13.78
C PRO A 140 -10.46 -11.08 -14.36
N CYS A 141 -9.89 -12.23 -14.77
CA CYS A 141 -10.67 -13.36 -15.29
C CYS A 141 -11.62 -14.00 -14.26
N GLN A 142 -11.34 -13.85 -12.95
CA GLN A 142 -12.21 -14.28 -11.86
C GLN A 142 -13.30 -13.26 -11.54
N ASN A 143 -13.16 -12.04 -12.03
CA ASN A 143 -13.97 -10.88 -11.69
C ASN A 143 -14.58 -10.25 -12.95
N PRO A 144 -15.55 -10.93 -13.62
CA PRO A 144 -16.17 -10.41 -14.83
C PRO A 144 -16.96 -9.11 -14.59
N ASP A 145 -17.39 -8.86 -13.36
CA ASP A 145 -18.16 -7.68 -12.96
C ASP A 145 -17.76 -7.17 -11.56
N ASP A 146 -18.24 -5.98 -11.20
CA ASP A 146 -17.95 -5.34 -9.90
C ASP A 146 -18.46 -6.16 -8.71
N ARG A 147 -19.56 -6.87 -8.87
CA ARG A 147 -20.17 -7.70 -7.83
C ARG A 147 -19.30 -8.89 -7.45
N SER A 148 -18.71 -9.55 -8.45
CA SER A 148 -17.75 -10.63 -8.20
C SER A 148 -16.48 -10.12 -7.54
N LEU A 149 -15.97 -8.96 -7.95
CA LEU A 149 -14.80 -8.31 -7.34
C LEU A 149 -15.07 -7.94 -5.87
N GLU A 150 -16.23 -7.35 -5.58
CA GLU A 150 -16.63 -7.01 -4.22
C GLU A 150 -16.74 -8.27 -3.34
N ALA A 151 -17.34 -9.35 -3.86
CA ALA A 151 -17.47 -10.60 -3.12
C ALA A 151 -16.12 -11.24 -2.81
N HIS A 152 -15.18 -11.24 -3.74
CA HIS A 152 -13.84 -11.78 -3.52
C HIS A 152 -13.01 -10.90 -2.58
N LEU A 153 -13.12 -9.58 -2.67
CA LEU A 153 -12.49 -8.68 -1.68
C LEU A 153 -13.02 -8.93 -0.28
N ALA A 154 -14.35 -9.07 -0.12
CA ALA A 154 -14.95 -9.38 1.16
C ALA A 154 -14.46 -10.73 1.72
N ALA A 155 -14.34 -11.75 0.87
CA ALA A 155 -13.81 -13.06 1.28
C ALA A 155 -12.35 -12.98 1.74
N LEU A 156 -11.50 -12.20 1.08
CA LEU A 156 -10.11 -11.98 1.51
C LEU A 156 -10.04 -11.26 2.85
N VAL A 157 -10.89 -10.25 3.07
CA VAL A 157 -10.98 -9.55 4.37
C VAL A 157 -11.43 -10.52 5.49
N GLU A 158 -12.38 -11.40 5.23
CA GLU A 158 -12.78 -12.41 6.23
C GLU A 158 -11.64 -13.41 6.50
N CYS A 159 -10.88 -13.80 5.47
CA CYS A 159 -9.71 -14.65 5.65
C CYS A 159 -8.64 -14.00 6.57
N ASP A 160 -8.39 -12.69 6.44
CA ASP A 160 -7.50 -11.94 7.35
C ASP A 160 -8.01 -12.00 8.80
N LYS A 161 -9.30 -11.79 9.00
CA LYS A 161 -9.92 -11.85 10.34
C LYS A 161 -9.84 -13.26 10.95
N GLU A 162 -10.08 -14.30 10.16
CA GLU A 162 -9.93 -15.69 10.60
C GLU A 162 -8.50 -16.03 10.99
N ARG A 163 -7.51 -15.34 10.39
CA ARG A 163 -6.08 -15.46 10.73
C ARG A 163 -5.65 -14.54 11.88
N GLU A 164 -6.61 -14.02 12.61
CA GLU A 164 -6.38 -13.19 13.81
C GLU A 164 -5.61 -11.91 13.49
N GLU A 165 -5.86 -11.28 12.32
CA GLU A 165 -5.34 -9.93 12.07
C GLU A 165 -6.02 -8.96 13.05
N THR A 166 -5.20 -8.15 13.73
CA THR A 166 -5.64 -7.24 14.79
C THR A 166 -5.63 -5.78 14.36
N ASP A 167 -5.03 -5.49 13.20
CA ASP A 167 -4.98 -4.13 12.68
C ASP A 167 -6.21 -3.79 11.83
N ASN A 168 -6.40 -2.51 11.55
CA ASN A 168 -7.46 -2.06 10.66
C ASN A 168 -7.21 -2.54 9.23
N ILE A 169 -8.16 -3.25 8.67
CA ILE A 169 -8.09 -3.79 7.31
C ILE A 169 -8.78 -2.80 6.37
N SER A 170 -8.03 -2.30 5.39
CA SER A 170 -8.54 -1.41 4.35
C SER A 170 -8.04 -1.82 2.99
N VAL A 171 -8.94 -1.94 2.01
CA VAL A 171 -8.60 -2.30 0.63
C VAL A 171 -9.53 -1.61 -0.36
N ILE A 172 -8.97 -1.19 -1.49
CA ILE A 172 -9.69 -0.63 -2.63
C ILE A 172 -9.16 -1.32 -3.89
N ALA A 173 -10.03 -1.92 -4.69
CA ALA A 173 -9.68 -2.45 -5.99
C ALA A 173 -10.33 -1.62 -7.11
N ILE A 174 -9.60 -1.44 -8.19
CA ILE A 174 -10.00 -0.64 -9.38
C ILE A 174 -9.78 -1.53 -10.59
N LYS A 175 -10.87 -1.96 -11.22
CA LYS A 175 -10.83 -2.69 -12.49
C LYS A 175 -10.74 -1.71 -13.65
N VAL A 176 -9.90 -2.00 -14.62
CA VAL A 176 -9.74 -1.19 -15.84
C VAL A 176 -10.48 -1.89 -16.98
N GLU A 177 -11.50 -1.23 -17.51
CA GLU A 177 -12.31 -1.69 -18.65
C GLU A 177 -11.84 -1.10 -19.97
#